data_d2140c6720d377602deb87716dadf260
#
_entry.id   d2140c6720d377602deb87716dadf260
#
_cell.length_a   1.000
_cell.length_b   1.000
_cell.length_c   1.000
_cell.angle_alpha   90.00
_cell.angle_beta   90.00
_cell.angle_gamma   90.00
#
_symmetry.space_group_name_H-M   'P 1'
#
loop_
_entity.id
_entity.type
_entity.pdbx_description
1 polymer ?
#
loop_
_entity_poly.entity_id
_entity_poly.type
_entity_poly.pdbx_seq_one_letter_code
_entity_poly.pdbx_strand_id
1 'polypeptide(L)'
;MAGETIIAVVGNLTADPELRSTKNGRSVAGFTIASTPRTFDRQSQQWVDGDALFLRCTVWGDLAEHCARSLAKGVRVVAQGRLTQHSWEDEQHQKRSSVELQVDEIGPSLRYATAQVTKVQKGPAGAYGNPSSTPAGYTGGATAAGASLPPSDPWGSPQGESSSFGDFGKPESEPEF
;
A
#
# COMPACT_ATOMS: atom_id res chain seq x y z
N MET A 1 -21.44 -9.00 -1.54
CA MET A 1 -21.67 -10.20 -0.72
C MET A 1 -21.70 -9.76 0.72
N ALA A 2 -22.76 -10.06 1.46
CA ALA A 2 -22.86 -9.72 2.88
C ALA A 2 -22.32 -10.91 3.68
N GLY A 3 -21.50 -10.66 4.73
CA GLY A 3 -21.04 -11.68 5.67
C GLY A 3 -19.56 -12.04 5.60
N GLU A 4 -18.74 -11.32 4.85
CA GLU A 4 -17.30 -11.53 4.86
C GLU A 4 -16.69 -10.92 6.13
N THR A 5 -15.82 -11.68 6.81
CA THR A 5 -15.09 -11.19 7.99
C THR A 5 -13.86 -10.41 7.53
N ILE A 6 -13.94 -9.09 7.60
CA ILE A 6 -12.83 -8.19 7.24
C ILE A 6 -12.02 -7.90 8.51
N ILE A 7 -10.70 -8.05 8.42
CA ILE A 7 -9.77 -7.70 9.49
C ILE A 7 -8.61 -6.86 8.96
N ALA A 8 -8.00 -6.09 9.88
CA ALA A 8 -6.71 -5.46 9.65
C ALA A 8 -5.67 -6.13 10.56
N VAL A 9 -4.51 -6.41 10.01
CA VAL A 9 -3.38 -6.99 10.76
C VAL A 9 -2.14 -6.14 10.57
N VAL A 10 -1.37 -5.98 11.64
CA VAL A 10 -0.08 -5.29 11.65
C VAL A 10 0.98 -6.25 12.15
N GLY A 11 2.04 -6.43 11.37
CA GLY A 11 3.12 -7.35 11.74
C GLY A 11 4.29 -7.27 10.79
N ASN A 12 5.20 -8.20 10.90
CA ASN A 12 6.41 -8.26 10.05
C ASN A 12 6.33 -9.47 9.11
N LEU A 13 6.81 -9.32 7.87
CA LEU A 13 6.92 -10.45 6.95
C LEU A 13 7.98 -11.43 7.44
N THR A 14 7.64 -12.73 7.45
CA THR A 14 8.57 -13.81 7.85
C THR A 14 9.51 -14.23 6.73
N ALA A 15 9.09 -14.01 5.48
CA ALA A 15 9.84 -14.31 4.25
C ALA A 15 9.46 -13.28 3.18
N ASP A 16 10.22 -13.25 2.08
CA ASP A 16 9.88 -12.47 0.90
C ASP A 16 8.57 -12.96 0.29
N PRO A 17 7.73 -12.09 -0.30
CA PRO A 17 6.53 -12.50 -1.00
C PRO A 17 6.85 -13.40 -2.20
N GLU A 18 6.28 -14.59 -2.23
CA GLU A 18 6.47 -15.54 -3.34
C GLU A 18 5.47 -15.26 -4.45
N LEU A 19 5.91 -14.63 -5.53
CA LEU A 19 5.10 -14.37 -6.71
C LEU A 19 5.02 -15.63 -7.60
N ARG A 20 3.81 -16.00 -7.98
CA ARG A 20 3.52 -17.13 -8.89
C ARG A 20 2.47 -16.72 -9.90
N SER A 21 2.49 -17.35 -11.08
CA SER A 21 1.40 -17.23 -12.07
C SER A 21 0.52 -18.45 -12.01
N THR A 22 -0.78 -18.24 -11.98
CA THR A 22 -1.78 -19.33 -12.10
C THR A 22 -1.88 -19.82 -13.54
N LYS A 23 -2.47 -21.01 -13.75
CA LYS A 23 -2.73 -21.57 -15.10
C LYS A 23 -3.52 -20.61 -16.02
N ASN A 24 -4.30 -19.72 -15.43
CA ASN A 24 -5.10 -18.72 -16.14
C ASN A 24 -4.35 -17.38 -16.34
N GLY A 25 -3.03 -17.33 -16.13
CA GLY A 25 -2.20 -16.15 -16.30
C GLY A 25 -2.39 -15.05 -15.25
N ARG A 26 -3.13 -15.29 -14.15
CA ARG A 26 -3.28 -14.32 -13.06
C ARG A 26 -2.11 -14.42 -12.09
N SER A 27 -1.54 -13.28 -11.73
CA SER A 27 -0.50 -13.19 -10.70
C SER A 27 -1.11 -13.43 -9.32
N VAL A 28 -0.41 -14.19 -8.49
CA VAL A 28 -0.72 -14.40 -7.07
C VAL A 28 0.58 -14.37 -6.27
N ALA A 29 0.57 -13.72 -5.11
CA ALA A 29 1.70 -13.79 -4.19
C ALA A 29 1.24 -14.27 -2.81
N GLY A 30 2.06 -15.16 -2.22
CA GLY A 30 1.86 -15.70 -0.89
C GLY A 30 2.95 -15.22 0.06
N PHE A 31 2.58 -14.87 1.28
CA PHE A 31 3.50 -14.53 2.36
C PHE A 31 2.86 -14.77 3.72
N THR A 32 3.66 -14.70 4.79
CA THR A 32 3.16 -14.83 6.17
C THR A 32 3.52 -13.58 6.97
N ILE A 33 2.54 -13.05 7.68
CA ILE A 33 2.71 -11.93 8.62
C ILE A 33 2.81 -12.49 10.03
N ALA A 34 3.88 -12.17 10.75
CA ALA A 34 4.03 -12.42 12.18
C ALA A 34 3.60 -11.16 12.94
N SER A 35 2.54 -11.28 13.73
CA SER A 35 2.04 -10.23 14.62
C SER A 35 2.27 -10.65 16.06
N THR A 36 3.17 -9.93 16.75
CA THR A 36 3.53 -10.22 18.16
C THR A 36 2.96 -9.11 19.03
N PRO A 37 1.99 -9.40 19.92
CA PRO A 37 1.50 -8.44 20.90
C PRO A 37 2.58 -8.19 21.95
N ARG A 38 2.69 -6.95 22.43
CA ARG A 38 3.57 -6.61 23.56
C ARG A 38 2.73 -6.16 24.74
N THR A 39 3.02 -6.73 25.89
CA THR A 39 2.33 -6.43 27.15
C THR A 39 3.35 -5.85 28.13
N PHE A 40 2.94 -4.82 28.87
CA PHE A 40 3.79 -4.27 29.93
C PHE A 40 3.61 -5.09 31.21
N ASP A 41 4.68 -5.78 31.63
CA ASP A 41 4.71 -6.48 32.90
C ASP A 41 5.00 -5.49 34.03
N ARG A 42 4.02 -5.34 34.94
CA ARG A 42 4.14 -4.42 36.08
C ARG A 42 5.10 -4.89 37.16
N GLN A 43 5.38 -6.21 37.22
CA GLN A 43 6.30 -6.75 38.22
C GLN A 43 7.75 -6.51 37.82
N SER A 44 8.10 -6.80 36.57
CA SER A 44 9.45 -6.58 36.03
C SER A 44 9.67 -5.18 35.47
N GLN A 45 8.59 -4.36 35.34
CA GLN A 45 8.60 -3.03 34.74
C GLN A 45 9.16 -3.04 33.30
N GLN A 46 8.95 -4.12 32.57
CA GLN A 46 9.45 -4.30 31.19
C GLN A 46 8.33 -4.66 30.22
N TRP A 47 8.56 -4.35 28.96
CA TRP A 47 7.72 -4.81 27.89
C TRP A 47 8.10 -6.23 27.48
N VAL A 48 7.16 -7.17 27.63
CA VAL A 48 7.32 -8.59 27.29
C VAL A 48 6.55 -8.88 26.00
N ASP A 49 7.20 -9.60 25.10
CA ASP A 49 6.56 -10.09 23.87
C ASP A 49 5.66 -11.30 24.21
N GLY A 50 4.43 -11.26 23.75
CA GLY A 50 3.51 -12.37 23.84
C GLY A 50 3.65 -13.36 22.70
N ASP A 51 2.74 -14.32 22.62
CA ASP A 51 2.74 -15.31 21.55
C ASP A 51 2.52 -14.67 20.17
N ALA A 52 3.37 -15.00 19.23
CA ALA A 52 3.28 -14.49 17.87
C ALA A 52 2.18 -15.19 17.09
N LEU A 53 1.27 -14.41 16.51
CA LEU A 53 0.30 -14.89 15.53
C LEU A 53 0.97 -14.91 14.15
N PHE A 54 1.04 -16.11 13.54
CA PHE A 54 1.49 -16.28 12.15
C PHE A 54 0.26 -16.41 11.25
N LEU A 55 -0.01 -15.38 10.46
CA LEU A 55 -1.15 -15.35 9.56
C LEU A 55 -0.67 -15.49 8.12
N ARG A 56 -1.10 -16.56 7.44
CA ARG A 56 -0.85 -16.75 6.01
C ARG A 56 -1.71 -15.77 5.22
N CYS A 57 -1.09 -15.09 4.26
CA CYS A 57 -1.70 -14.05 3.44
C CYS A 57 -1.54 -14.38 1.97
N THR A 58 -2.59 -14.11 1.19
CA THR A 58 -2.61 -14.27 -0.26
C THR A 58 -3.09 -12.99 -0.90
N VAL A 59 -2.39 -12.50 -1.92
CA VAL A 59 -2.74 -11.33 -2.73
C VAL A 59 -2.85 -11.70 -4.20
N TRP A 60 -3.67 -11.01 -4.98
CA TRP A 60 -3.98 -11.33 -6.36
C TRP A 60 -3.76 -10.14 -7.31
N GLY A 61 -3.47 -10.44 -8.58
CA GLY A 61 -3.36 -9.46 -9.66
C GLY A 61 -2.19 -8.52 -9.51
N ASP A 62 -2.40 -7.26 -9.90
CA ASP A 62 -1.37 -6.20 -9.87
C ASP A 62 -0.80 -5.99 -8.46
N LEU A 63 -1.65 -6.14 -7.42
CA LEU A 63 -1.21 -6.03 -6.03
C LEU A 63 -0.16 -7.10 -5.66
N ALA A 64 -0.27 -8.33 -6.20
CA ALA A 64 0.71 -9.39 -5.99
C ALA A 64 2.08 -9.02 -6.56
N GLU A 65 2.12 -8.42 -7.75
CA GLU A 65 3.36 -7.96 -8.37
C GLU A 65 3.97 -6.78 -7.62
N HIS A 66 3.14 -5.85 -7.16
CA HIS A 66 3.59 -4.72 -6.37
C HIS A 66 4.16 -5.17 -5.02
N CYS A 67 3.53 -6.13 -4.34
CA CYS A 67 4.04 -6.71 -3.12
C CYS A 67 5.42 -7.35 -3.31
N ALA A 68 5.58 -8.16 -4.36
CA ALA A 68 6.85 -8.83 -4.65
C ALA A 68 8.00 -7.86 -4.98
N ARG A 69 7.68 -6.69 -5.54
CA ARG A 69 8.69 -5.67 -5.88
C ARG A 69 9.01 -4.74 -4.71
N SER A 70 8.08 -4.56 -3.77
CA SER A 70 8.16 -3.49 -2.77
C SER A 70 8.40 -4.00 -1.36
N LEU A 71 8.07 -5.25 -1.07
CA LEU A 71 8.12 -5.83 0.26
C LEU A 71 9.17 -6.94 0.33
N ALA A 72 9.86 -7.04 1.47
CA ALA A 72 10.86 -8.05 1.75
C ALA A 72 10.69 -8.62 3.16
N LYS A 73 11.35 -9.74 3.44
CA LYS A 73 11.43 -10.34 4.78
C LYS A 73 11.80 -9.30 5.83
N GLY A 74 11.09 -9.30 6.94
CA GLY A 74 11.33 -8.41 8.07
C GLY A 74 10.64 -7.04 7.95
N VAL A 75 10.16 -6.66 6.78
CA VAL A 75 9.42 -5.40 6.63
C VAL A 75 8.14 -5.44 7.45
N ARG A 76 7.91 -4.38 8.24
CA ARG A 76 6.67 -4.19 8.97
C ARG A 76 5.60 -3.65 8.03
N VAL A 77 4.45 -4.31 8.01
CA VAL A 77 3.33 -3.99 7.12
C VAL A 77 2.03 -3.81 7.90
N VAL A 78 1.11 -3.07 7.29
CA VAL A 78 -0.30 -3.02 7.64
C VAL A 78 -1.04 -3.64 6.48
N ALA A 79 -1.83 -4.67 6.73
CA ALA A 79 -2.64 -5.35 5.72
C ALA A 79 -4.09 -5.41 6.16
N GLN A 80 -5.00 -5.22 5.22
CA GLN A 80 -6.44 -5.39 5.39
C GLN A 80 -6.95 -6.38 4.36
N GLY A 81 -7.89 -7.22 4.76
CA GLY A 81 -8.44 -8.22 3.86
C GLY A 81 -9.52 -9.06 4.54
N ARG A 82 -9.93 -10.10 3.85
CA ARG A 82 -10.99 -11.02 4.25
C ARG A 82 -10.39 -12.31 4.79
N LEU A 83 -10.84 -12.74 5.95
CA LEU A 83 -10.51 -14.06 6.47
C LEU A 83 -11.26 -15.13 5.68
N THR A 84 -10.53 -16.10 5.20
CA THR A 84 -11.06 -17.30 4.52
C THR A 84 -10.55 -18.53 5.24
N GLN A 85 -11.43 -19.52 5.42
CA GLN A 85 -11.06 -20.82 5.96
C GLN A 85 -11.00 -21.83 4.84
N HIS A 86 -9.88 -22.49 4.72
CA HIS A 86 -9.67 -23.60 3.80
C HIS A 86 -9.67 -24.91 4.59
N SER A 87 -10.51 -25.85 4.18
CA SER A 87 -10.56 -27.18 4.81
C SER A 87 -10.22 -28.24 3.77
N TRP A 88 -9.36 -29.17 4.14
CA TRP A 88 -8.96 -30.30 3.29
C TRP A 88 -8.83 -31.56 4.14
N GLU A 89 -8.80 -32.70 3.47
CA GLU A 89 -8.54 -34.00 4.08
C GLU A 89 -7.07 -34.37 3.79
N ASP A 90 -6.33 -34.73 4.84
CA ASP A 90 -4.93 -35.18 4.67
C ASP A 90 -4.87 -36.64 4.20
N GLU A 91 -3.67 -37.15 3.93
CA GLU A 91 -3.42 -38.51 3.46
C GLU A 91 -3.90 -39.56 4.47
N GLN A 92 -4.15 -39.19 5.73
CA GLN A 92 -4.64 -40.05 6.80
C GLN A 92 -6.16 -39.91 7.02
N HIS A 93 -6.88 -39.32 6.05
CA HIS A 93 -8.32 -39.05 6.11
C HIS A 93 -8.74 -38.16 7.31
N GLN A 94 -7.83 -37.33 7.84
CA GLN A 94 -8.13 -36.39 8.88
C GLN A 94 -8.48 -35.02 8.26
N LYS A 95 -9.59 -34.44 8.74
CA LYS A 95 -10.00 -33.10 8.31
C LYS A 95 -9.06 -32.06 8.93
N ARG A 96 -8.37 -31.32 8.08
CA ARG A 96 -7.53 -30.20 8.43
C ARG A 96 -8.17 -28.89 7.97
N SER A 97 -7.90 -27.82 8.69
CA SER A 97 -8.33 -26.49 8.27
C SER A 97 -7.24 -25.48 8.54
N SER A 98 -7.08 -24.52 7.65
CA SER A 98 -6.26 -23.33 7.87
C SER A 98 -7.07 -22.08 7.64
N VAL A 99 -6.75 -21.04 8.40
CA VAL A 99 -7.30 -19.71 8.20
C VAL A 99 -6.26 -18.88 7.48
N GLU A 100 -6.68 -18.23 6.40
CA GLU A 100 -5.84 -17.38 5.56
C GLU A 100 -6.48 -16.01 5.40
N LEU A 101 -5.66 -14.98 5.23
CA LEU A 101 -6.10 -13.63 4.91
C LEU A 101 -5.98 -13.41 3.40
N GLN A 102 -7.11 -13.27 2.73
CA GLN A 102 -7.14 -12.75 1.36
C GLN A 102 -7.03 -11.23 1.45
N VAL A 103 -5.85 -10.73 1.12
CA VAL A 103 -5.50 -9.32 1.29
C VAL A 103 -6.10 -8.48 0.17
N ASP A 104 -6.82 -7.43 0.54
CA ASP A 104 -7.37 -6.44 -0.37
C ASP A 104 -6.47 -5.19 -0.45
N GLU A 105 -5.84 -4.79 0.69
CA GLU A 105 -4.93 -3.65 0.77
C GLU A 105 -3.73 -3.97 1.67
N ILE A 106 -2.53 -3.55 1.26
CA ILE A 106 -1.31 -3.72 2.04
C ILE A 106 -0.33 -2.60 1.75
N GLY A 107 0.41 -2.19 2.78
CA GLY A 107 1.49 -1.22 2.65
C GLY A 107 2.52 -1.34 3.76
N PRO A 108 3.72 -0.76 3.58
CA PRO A 108 4.72 -0.69 4.64
C PRO A 108 4.21 0.20 5.78
N SER A 109 4.45 -0.22 7.02
CA SER A 109 4.15 0.57 8.20
C SER A 109 5.24 1.63 8.41
N LEU A 110 4.85 2.90 8.45
CA LEU A 110 5.79 4.02 8.66
C LEU A 110 6.13 4.26 10.13
N ARG A 111 5.66 3.43 11.05
CA ARG A 111 5.90 3.63 12.49
C ARG A 111 7.39 3.68 12.85
N TYR A 112 8.21 2.88 12.15
CA TYR A 112 9.65 2.77 12.42
C TYR A 112 10.49 2.85 11.14
N ALA A 113 9.89 3.27 10.02
CA ALA A 113 10.55 3.33 8.72
C ALA A 113 9.97 4.47 7.89
N THR A 114 10.69 4.86 6.84
CA THR A 114 10.22 5.74 5.77
C THR A 114 10.01 4.93 4.51
N ALA A 115 9.09 5.34 3.64
CA ALA A 115 8.88 4.70 2.34
C ALA A 115 8.82 5.76 1.25
N GLN A 116 9.44 5.45 0.10
CA GLN A 116 9.32 6.24 -1.11
C GLN A 116 8.33 5.56 -2.04
N VAL A 117 7.30 6.30 -2.46
CA VAL A 117 6.22 5.75 -3.28
C VAL A 117 6.38 6.21 -4.73
N THR A 118 6.39 5.24 -5.65
CA THR A 118 6.36 5.50 -7.09
C THR A 118 4.99 5.10 -7.62
N LYS A 119 4.26 6.06 -8.18
CA LYS A 119 2.93 5.80 -8.76
C LYS A 119 3.07 4.98 -10.04
N VAL A 120 2.41 3.83 -10.09
CA VAL A 120 2.29 3.02 -11.30
C VAL A 120 1.12 3.56 -12.12
N GLN A 121 1.40 4.06 -13.33
CA GLN A 121 0.35 4.44 -14.26
C GLN A 121 -0.23 3.18 -14.91
N LYS A 122 -1.54 3.00 -14.77
CA LYS A 122 -2.26 1.99 -15.53
C LYS A 122 -2.28 2.48 -16.98
N GLY A 123 -1.48 1.87 -17.86
CA GLY A 123 -1.50 2.18 -19.28
C GLY A 123 -2.92 2.06 -19.84
N PRO A 124 -3.32 2.87 -20.83
CA PRO A 124 -4.61 2.71 -21.47
C PRO A 124 -4.69 1.29 -22.04
N ALA A 125 -5.71 0.55 -21.60
CA ALA A 125 -6.02 -0.76 -22.17
C ALA A 125 -6.35 -0.58 -23.65
N GLY A 126 -5.44 -1.04 -24.54
CA GLY A 126 -5.68 -1.05 -25.98
C GLY A 126 -4.88 -0.02 -26.78
N ALA A 127 -3.55 -0.18 -26.83
CA ALA A 127 -2.79 0.30 -27.97
C ALA A 127 -1.90 -0.85 -28.44
N TYR A 128 -2.44 -1.69 -29.29
CA TYR A 128 -1.62 -2.45 -30.24
C TYR A 128 -1.00 -1.41 -31.18
N GLY A 129 0.09 -0.79 -30.77
CA GLY A 129 0.88 0.17 -31.51
C GLY A 129 2.06 -0.52 -32.16
N ASN A 130 1.96 -0.64 -33.46
CA ASN A 130 3.00 -1.00 -34.43
C ASN A 130 4.34 -0.31 -34.15
N PRO A 131 5.48 -1.02 -34.02
CA PRO A 131 6.79 -0.39 -33.90
C PRO A 131 7.34 -0.10 -35.28
N SER A 132 6.98 1.03 -35.87
CA SER A 132 7.73 1.59 -36.99
C SER A 132 7.39 3.06 -37.21
N SER A 133 8.20 3.96 -36.68
CA SER A 133 8.55 5.22 -37.32
C SER A 133 9.80 5.83 -36.66
N THR A 134 10.86 5.78 -37.40
CA THR A 134 12.12 6.51 -37.30
C THR A 134 11.88 8.00 -37.06
N PRO A 135 12.61 8.70 -36.20
CA PRO A 135 12.54 10.15 -36.13
C PRO A 135 13.32 10.78 -37.29
N ALA A 136 12.59 11.25 -38.28
CA ALA A 136 13.15 12.16 -39.28
C ALA A 136 13.27 13.55 -38.67
N GLY A 137 14.46 14.12 -38.71
CA GLY A 137 14.79 15.45 -38.25
C GLY A 137 13.92 16.53 -38.91
N TYR A 138 13.51 17.52 -38.14
CA TYR A 138 12.85 18.71 -38.63
C TYR A 138 13.69 19.94 -38.31
N THR A 139 14.24 20.53 -39.41
CA THR A 139 14.87 21.85 -39.39
C THR A 139 13.86 22.89 -39.85
N GLY A 140 13.64 23.92 -39.04
CA GLY A 140 13.44 25.31 -39.46
C GLY A 140 12.08 25.76 -39.94
N GLY A 141 11.58 26.85 -39.35
CA GLY A 141 10.62 27.75 -39.97
C GLY A 141 9.65 28.39 -38.98
N ALA A 142 9.91 29.62 -38.61
CA ALA A 142 9.04 30.50 -37.84
C ALA A 142 7.78 30.87 -38.61
N THR A 143 6.61 30.93 -37.93
CA THR A 143 5.63 32.06 -37.93
C THR A 143 4.40 31.77 -37.07
N ALA A 144 4.20 32.65 -36.20
CA ALA A 144 3.02 33.28 -35.56
C ALA A 144 1.65 32.57 -35.48
N ALA A 145 1.10 32.71 -34.25
CA ALA A 145 -0.30 32.93 -33.84
C ALA A 145 -1.22 31.70 -33.64
N GLY A 146 -1.64 31.53 -32.41
CA GLY A 146 -2.75 30.66 -32.01
C GLY A 146 -2.57 30.05 -30.61
N ALA A 147 -2.63 30.88 -29.57
CA ALA A 147 -2.63 30.39 -28.20
C ALA A 147 -3.97 29.73 -27.89
N SER A 148 -3.97 28.40 -27.77
CA SER A 148 -5.01 27.68 -27.02
C SER A 148 -4.48 27.38 -25.64
N LEU A 149 -5.13 28.01 -24.64
CA LEU A 149 -4.87 27.80 -23.22
C LEU A 149 -5.17 26.35 -22.84
N PRO A 150 -4.37 25.71 -21.99
CA PRO A 150 -4.70 24.39 -21.43
C PRO A 150 -5.92 24.52 -20.49
N PRO A 151 -6.73 23.45 -20.35
CA PRO A 151 -7.87 23.46 -19.45
C PRO A 151 -7.42 23.72 -18.01
N SER A 152 -8.10 24.66 -17.36
CA SER A 152 -7.88 25.07 -15.98
C SER A 152 -7.90 23.87 -15.02
N ASP A 153 -6.84 23.74 -14.24
CA ASP A 153 -6.73 22.82 -13.11
C ASP A 153 -7.78 23.20 -12.06
N PRO A 154 -8.76 22.33 -11.73
CA PRO A 154 -9.81 22.66 -10.75
C PRO A 154 -9.29 22.81 -9.31
N TRP A 155 -8.02 22.52 -9.05
CA TRP A 155 -7.36 22.64 -7.74
C TRP A 155 -6.24 23.68 -7.72
N GLY A 156 -6.06 24.45 -8.77
CA GLY A 156 -5.11 25.56 -8.83
C GLY A 156 -5.59 26.75 -8.00
N SER A 157 -4.90 27.06 -6.93
CA SER A 157 -5.14 28.25 -6.11
C SER A 157 -4.95 29.53 -6.93
N PRO A 158 -5.85 30.51 -6.88
CA PRO A 158 -5.64 31.81 -7.53
C PRO A 158 -4.50 32.55 -6.82
N GLN A 159 -3.45 32.88 -7.56
CA GLN A 159 -2.45 33.86 -7.13
C GLN A 159 -3.04 35.25 -7.16
N GLY A 160 -3.04 35.91 -6.00
CA GLY A 160 -3.13 37.34 -5.90
C GLY A 160 -4.33 37.85 -5.12
N GLU A 161 -4.14 37.96 -3.80
CA GLU A 161 -4.57 39.13 -3.06
C GLU A 161 -3.91 39.10 -1.68
N SER A 162 -3.12 40.11 -1.40
CA SER A 162 -2.52 40.38 -0.11
C SER A 162 -3.61 40.78 0.89
N SER A 163 -4.07 39.84 1.71
CA SER A 163 -4.82 40.17 2.91
C SER A 163 -3.87 40.16 4.11
N SER A 164 -3.54 41.35 4.56
CA SER A 164 -3.00 41.67 5.88
C SER A 164 -3.85 41.00 6.95
N PHE A 165 -3.36 39.90 7.53
CA PHE A 165 -3.97 39.33 8.72
C PHE A 165 -3.37 40.03 9.94
N GLY A 166 -4.26 40.77 10.65
CA GLY A 166 -3.96 41.58 11.79
C GLY A 166 -3.31 40.87 12.95
N ASP A 167 -2.47 41.64 13.56
CA ASP A 167 -1.90 41.62 14.88
C ASP A 167 -2.80 40.92 15.93
N PHE A 168 -2.46 39.72 16.36
CA PHE A 168 -3.01 39.10 17.56
C PHE A 168 -2.14 39.49 18.75
N GLY A 169 -2.74 40.35 19.58
CA GLY A 169 -2.21 40.97 20.78
C GLY A 169 -1.44 40.03 21.72
N LYS A 170 -0.56 40.66 22.46
CA LYS A 170 0.28 40.20 23.56
C LYS A 170 -0.47 39.29 24.57
N PRO A 171 0.14 38.27 25.11
CA PRO A 171 -0.37 37.57 26.27
C PRO A 171 -0.21 38.43 27.54
N GLU A 172 -1.31 38.74 28.19
CA GLU A 172 -1.34 39.25 29.56
C GLU A 172 -1.08 38.09 30.54
N SER A 173 -0.12 38.37 31.42
CA SER A 173 0.08 37.93 32.80
C SER A 173 -0.46 36.59 33.28
N GLU A 174 0.48 35.74 33.71
CA GLU A 174 0.30 34.59 34.61
C GLU A 174 -0.47 35.01 35.89
N PRO A 175 -1.40 34.18 36.38
CA PRO A 175 -1.77 34.18 37.80
C PRO A 175 -0.90 33.16 38.56
N GLU A 176 -0.20 33.64 39.58
CA GLU A 176 0.35 32.87 40.67
C GLU A 176 -0.73 32.07 41.40
N PHE A 177 -0.50 30.74 41.54
CA PHE A 177 -0.92 29.96 42.70
C PHE A 177 0.08 28.82 42.91
#